data_08f6221f97609fd77f78d25fbfa58809
#
_entry.id   08f6221f97609fd77f78d25fbfa58809
#
_cell.length_a   1.000
_cell.length_b   1.000
_cell.length_c   1.000
_cell.angle_alpha   90.00
_cell.angle_beta   90.00
_cell.angle_gamma   90.00
#
_symmetry.space_group_name_H-M   'P 1'
#
loop_
_entity.id
_entity.type
_entity.pdbx_description
1 polymer ?
#
loop_
_entity_poly.entity_id
_entity_poly.type
_entity_poly.pdbx_seq_one_letter_code
_entity_poly.pdbx_strand_id
1 'polypeptide(L)'
;MKMIYKLSKSIKAIAVFLLVFFYEIFYVWTINNTIEYTVDKHVKLIFEKGIKKEFILLVLLMLVLTAIRQILIYSVKLYNKNLATKLRFNVYSSMTDHAFKENIKKDRLYTLISDNLESVISVFASYMDYLLVIAASIGSAAYIVTLDIKIAIVLVVIGLSLLAYSFIFKDKLYKKEEILLEKNENLKEYNNFAYETVLDRAKYSDSKYEEEYDRRFKKYKIAFKDANMASLKYMFMPYILGFAQTYLPIIIIYFWKIDITLGELMALLLTITSFMGIFRNTIDYIAELEKKKAAYKSIEMFLGIKYEEISEEYIEKTGSSLEVKNLKLKLSSHELCLDDMNISKNGLYIIKGEKGIGKTTFFKAILGDKNIDYSGKIILYGRDVKEGSRNYLSKYIAYMQQDSPIIDGDLKTVFTNLRASITEEEMINILKSVAIVPDEFQCSDYHELLDRFIEQDKISEGQRQRLSLAYALAMNKSILLLDEPTSHLDSVSKEIVIDTLNKVSKEKAVLIISHDTEFINTKDCIFIY
;
A
#
# COMPACT_ATOMS: atom_id res chain seq x y z
N MET A 1 -10.54 0.61 8.69
CA MET A 1 -11.09 0.11 9.97
C MET A 1 -11.96 -1.12 9.83
N LYS A 2 -13.06 -1.14 9.05
CA LYS A 2 -13.91 -2.34 8.86
C LYS A 2 -13.14 -3.58 8.36
N MET A 3 -12.15 -3.41 7.50
CA MET A 3 -11.33 -4.51 6.96
C MET A 3 -10.33 -5.05 7.98
N ILE A 4 -9.70 -4.18 8.78
CA ILE A 4 -8.84 -4.54 9.92
C ILE A 4 -9.67 -5.30 10.96
N TYR A 5 -10.89 -4.83 11.22
CA TYR A 5 -11.85 -5.48 12.12
C TYR A 5 -12.29 -6.87 11.62
N LYS A 6 -12.45 -7.06 10.30
CA LYS A 6 -12.82 -8.36 9.70
C LYS A 6 -11.69 -9.39 9.77
N LEU A 7 -10.43 -8.95 9.67
CA LEU A 7 -9.23 -9.80 9.79
C LEU A 7 -8.90 -10.16 11.24
N SER A 8 -9.20 -9.27 12.20
CA SER A 8 -9.03 -9.56 13.64
C SER A 8 -10.05 -10.58 14.18
N LYS A 9 -11.12 -10.86 13.44
CA LYS A 9 -12.17 -11.85 13.82
C LYS A 9 -11.81 -13.32 13.62
N SER A 10 -10.57 -13.65 13.24
CA SER A 10 -10.15 -15.04 13.27
C SER A 10 -10.14 -15.52 14.73
N ILE A 11 -11.12 -16.37 15.10
CA ILE A 11 -11.26 -16.93 16.44
C ILE A 11 -9.93 -17.54 16.93
N LYS A 12 -9.17 -18.17 16.04
CA LYS A 12 -7.84 -18.73 16.34
C LYS A 12 -6.82 -17.66 16.74
N ALA A 13 -6.82 -16.52 16.06
CA ALA A 13 -5.90 -15.40 16.37
C ALA A 13 -6.21 -14.79 17.74
N ILE A 14 -7.49 -14.58 18.04
CA ILE A 14 -7.94 -14.06 19.33
C ILE A 14 -7.58 -15.06 20.44
N ALA A 15 -7.80 -16.34 20.23
CA ALA A 15 -7.48 -17.37 21.21
C ALA A 15 -5.97 -17.43 21.52
N VAL A 16 -5.11 -17.42 20.49
CA VAL A 16 -3.64 -17.38 20.67
C VAL A 16 -3.23 -16.11 21.40
N PHE A 17 -3.76 -14.96 21.02
CA PHE A 17 -3.45 -13.69 21.69
C PHE A 17 -3.87 -13.71 23.16
N LEU A 18 -5.09 -14.15 23.48
CA LEU A 18 -5.57 -14.27 24.87
C LEU A 18 -4.69 -15.23 25.69
N LEU A 19 -4.28 -16.35 25.11
CA LEU A 19 -3.37 -17.28 25.77
C LEU A 19 -2.06 -16.60 26.13
N VAL A 20 -1.43 -15.87 25.19
CA VAL A 20 -0.17 -15.16 25.44
C VAL A 20 -0.36 -14.03 26.43
N PHE A 21 -1.48 -13.31 26.35
CA PHE A 21 -1.82 -12.22 27.26
C PHE A 21 -1.94 -12.72 28.72
N PHE A 22 -2.71 -13.77 28.96
CA PHE A 22 -2.84 -14.36 30.30
C PHE A 22 -1.55 -15.00 30.78
N TYR A 23 -0.79 -15.64 29.88
CA TYR A 23 0.52 -16.18 30.24
C TYR A 23 1.49 -15.07 30.66
N GLU A 24 1.49 -13.92 30.02
CA GLU A 24 2.34 -12.79 30.39
C GLU A 24 2.03 -12.28 31.81
N ILE A 25 0.74 -12.14 32.16
CA ILE A 25 0.32 -11.78 33.51
C ILE A 25 0.83 -12.81 34.53
N PHE A 26 0.59 -14.09 34.27
CA PHE A 26 1.03 -15.20 35.13
C PHE A 26 2.54 -15.25 35.26
N TYR A 27 3.27 -15.09 34.15
CA TYR A 27 4.73 -15.10 34.14
C TYR A 27 5.32 -14.01 35.04
N VAL A 28 4.88 -12.76 34.86
CA VAL A 28 5.40 -11.63 35.63
C VAL A 28 5.14 -11.81 37.13
N TRP A 29 3.94 -12.21 37.49
CA TRP A 29 3.59 -12.47 38.88
C TRP A 29 4.41 -13.60 39.47
N THR A 30 4.54 -14.73 38.77
CA THR A 30 5.30 -15.91 39.24
C THR A 30 6.79 -15.61 39.38
N ILE A 31 7.38 -14.93 38.39
CA ILE A 31 8.80 -14.58 38.41
C ILE A 31 9.13 -13.69 39.63
N ASN A 32 8.30 -12.69 39.93
CA ASN A 32 8.53 -11.79 41.06
C ASN A 32 8.44 -12.51 42.40
N ASN A 33 7.44 -13.34 42.61
CA ASN A 33 7.34 -14.18 43.81
C ASN A 33 8.51 -15.18 43.95
N THR A 34 9.01 -15.71 42.81
CA THR A 34 10.14 -16.63 42.83
C THR A 34 11.45 -15.88 43.14
N ILE A 35 11.64 -14.65 42.65
CA ILE A 35 12.80 -13.81 43.00
C ILE A 35 12.81 -13.49 44.49
N GLU A 36 11.67 -13.01 45.03
CA GLU A 36 11.48 -12.74 46.45
C GLU A 36 11.88 -13.97 47.31
N TYR A 37 11.23 -15.11 47.07
CA TYR A 37 11.51 -16.34 47.76
C TYR A 37 12.96 -16.79 47.63
N THR A 38 13.57 -16.64 46.46
CA THR A 38 14.95 -17.03 46.21
C THR A 38 15.93 -16.17 46.98
N VAL A 39 15.72 -14.85 47.00
CA VAL A 39 16.59 -13.92 47.72
C VAL A 39 16.51 -14.12 49.23
N ASP A 40 15.31 -14.18 49.79
CA ASP A 40 15.08 -14.26 51.22
C ASP A 40 15.54 -15.58 51.81
N LYS A 41 15.33 -16.69 51.11
CA LYS A 41 15.64 -18.02 51.62
C LYS A 41 16.99 -18.56 51.20
N HIS A 42 17.46 -18.29 50.01
CA HIS A 42 18.65 -18.96 49.48
C HIS A 42 19.90 -18.09 49.42
N VAL A 43 19.79 -16.77 49.20
CA VAL A 43 21.00 -15.93 49.10
C VAL A 43 21.83 -15.95 50.35
N LYS A 44 21.22 -15.82 51.53
CA LYS A 44 21.89 -15.92 52.82
C LYS A 44 22.54 -17.29 53.05
N LEU A 45 21.86 -18.35 52.68
CA LEU A 45 22.34 -19.73 52.81
C LEU A 45 23.47 -20.08 51.84
N ILE A 46 23.49 -19.47 50.64
CA ILE A 46 24.56 -19.66 49.64
C ILE A 46 25.90 -19.18 50.18
N PHE A 47 25.91 -18.01 50.85
CA PHE A 47 27.12 -17.47 51.46
C PHE A 47 27.62 -18.29 52.64
N GLU A 48 26.70 -18.98 53.37
CA GLU A 48 27.06 -19.76 54.54
C GLU A 48 27.37 -21.25 54.24
N LYS A 49 26.66 -21.86 53.32
CA LYS A 49 26.63 -23.35 53.12
C LYS A 49 26.80 -23.81 51.66
N GLY A 50 27.08 -22.89 50.75
CA GLY A 50 27.19 -23.19 49.30
C GLY A 50 25.87 -23.38 48.57
N ILE A 51 25.97 -23.60 47.26
CA ILE A 51 24.79 -23.72 46.35
C ILE A 51 24.06 -25.03 46.56
N LYS A 52 22.78 -24.95 46.93
CA LYS A 52 21.91 -26.12 47.10
C LYS A 52 21.22 -26.52 45.78
N LYS A 53 20.86 -27.82 45.65
CA LYS A 53 20.09 -28.35 44.49
C LYS A 53 18.79 -27.61 44.25
N GLU A 54 18.08 -27.19 45.31
CA GLU A 54 16.84 -26.45 45.29
C GLU A 54 16.99 -25.10 44.56
N PHE A 55 18.09 -24.39 44.83
CA PHE A 55 18.41 -23.11 44.15
C PHE A 55 18.62 -23.31 42.63
N ILE A 56 19.39 -24.34 42.26
CA ILE A 56 19.61 -24.68 40.85
C ILE A 56 18.28 -25.01 40.17
N LEU A 57 17.38 -25.76 40.84
CA LEU A 57 16.06 -26.10 40.29
C LEU A 57 15.18 -24.87 40.07
N LEU A 58 15.20 -23.88 40.99
CA LEU A 58 14.47 -22.62 40.85
C LEU A 58 14.99 -21.80 39.66
N VAL A 59 16.30 -21.70 39.53
CA VAL A 59 16.93 -20.98 38.40
C VAL A 59 16.56 -21.67 37.07
N LEU A 60 16.58 -23.01 37.01
CA LEU A 60 16.18 -23.75 35.82
C LEU A 60 14.69 -23.53 35.51
N LEU A 61 13.81 -23.49 36.52
CA LEU A 61 12.39 -23.18 36.33
C LEU A 61 12.19 -21.79 35.74
N MET A 62 12.90 -20.78 36.27
CA MET A 62 12.86 -19.41 35.73
C MET A 62 13.32 -19.37 34.27
N LEU A 63 14.39 -20.08 33.92
CA LEU A 63 14.88 -20.15 32.54
C LEU A 63 13.85 -20.79 31.62
N VAL A 64 13.20 -21.88 32.04
CA VAL A 64 12.15 -22.56 31.26
C VAL A 64 10.95 -21.63 31.05
N LEU A 65 10.46 -20.97 32.11
CA LEU A 65 9.33 -20.01 31.99
C LEU A 65 9.69 -18.85 31.04
N THR A 66 10.92 -18.34 31.14
CA THR A 66 11.41 -17.27 30.26
C THR A 66 11.51 -17.73 28.81
N ALA A 67 11.99 -18.96 28.56
CA ALA A 67 12.05 -19.55 27.23
C ALA A 67 10.66 -19.72 26.61
N ILE A 68 9.70 -20.24 27.37
CA ILE A 68 8.29 -20.36 26.93
C ILE A 68 7.73 -18.97 26.59
N ARG A 69 7.96 -17.98 27.45
CA ARG A 69 7.56 -16.58 27.19
C ARG A 69 8.09 -16.07 25.86
N GLN A 70 9.39 -16.23 25.60
CA GLN A 70 10.01 -15.76 24.36
C GLN A 70 9.41 -16.46 23.11
N ILE A 71 9.17 -17.76 23.18
CA ILE A 71 8.55 -18.51 22.09
C ILE A 71 7.13 -18.00 21.80
N LEU A 72 6.34 -17.75 22.85
CA LEU A 72 4.97 -17.24 22.72
C LEU A 72 4.95 -15.83 22.12
N ILE A 73 5.79 -14.90 22.63
CA ILE A 73 5.91 -13.54 22.10
C ILE A 73 6.35 -13.57 20.64
N TYR A 74 7.35 -14.40 20.31
CA TYR A 74 7.82 -14.54 18.93
C TYR A 74 6.72 -15.05 18.01
N SER A 75 5.91 -16.02 18.46
CA SER A 75 4.78 -16.55 17.70
C SER A 75 3.72 -15.47 17.39
N VAL A 76 3.42 -14.59 18.36
CA VAL A 76 2.52 -13.45 18.15
C VAL A 76 3.12 -12.45 17.16
N LYS A 77 4.42 -12.13 17.30
CA LYS A 77 5.10 -11.21 16.36
C LYS A 77 5.12 -11.74 14.93
N LEU A 78 5.38 -13.04 14.75
CA LEU A 78 5.35 -13.69 13.43
C LEU A 78 3.94 -13.65 12.82
N TYR A 79 2.91 -13.94 13.63
CA TYR A 79 1.52 -13.84 13.22
C TYR A 79 1.16 -12.42 12.78
N ASN A 80 1.55 -11.40 13.57
CA ASN A 80 1.30 -9.99 13.25
C ASN A 80 1.99 -9.57 11.95
N LYS A 81 3.23 -10.01 11.72
CA LYS A 81 3.95 -9.76 10.47
C LYS A 81 3.21 -10.34 9.26
N ASN A 82 2.72 -11.57 9.37
CA ASN A 82 1.93 -12.21 8.32
C ASN A 82 0.60 -11.48 8.07
N LEU A 83 -0.05 -11.02 9.14
CA LEU A 83 -1.29 -10.25 9.03
C LEU A 83 -1.04 -8.87 8.38
N ALA A 84 0.03 -8.18 8.77
CA ALA A 84 0.45 -6.92 8.16
C ALA A 84 0.72 -7.07 6.66
N THR A 85 1.38 -8.17 6.25
CA THR A 85 1.64 -8.48 4.84
C THR A 85 0.34 -8.68 4.05
N LYS A 86 -0.63 -9.42 4.61
CA LYS A 86 -1.96 -9.59 3.99
C LYS A 86 -2.73 -8.28 3.90
N LEU A 87 -2.67 -7.44 4.93
CA LEU A 87 -3.28 -6.11 4.92
C LEU A 87 -2.66 -5.23 3.85
N ARG A 88 -1.32 -5.25 3.75
CA ARG A 88 -0.58 -4.51 2.71
C ARG A 88 -1.08 -4.90 1.32
N PHE A 89 -1.14 -6.18 1.01
CA PHE A 89 -1.59 -6.66 -0.29
C PHE A 89 -3.04 -6.23 -0.61
N ASN A 90 -3.95 -6.39 0.33
CA ASN A 90 -5.36 -6.06 0.14
C ASN A 90 -5.60 -4.54 -0.02
N VAL A 91 -4.89 -3.72 0.78
CA VAL A 91 -4.99 -2.25 0.67
C VAL A 91 -4.32 -1.77 -0.61
N TYR A 92 -3.17 -2.34 -0.98
CA TYR A 92 -2.50 -2.07 -2.25
C TYR A 92 -3.43 -2.32 -3.45
N SER A 93 -4.06 -3.49 -3.52
CA SER A 93 -5.03 -3.82 -4.57
C SER A 93 -6.20 -2.82 -4.61
N SER A 94 -6.75 -2.45 -3.46
CA SER A 94 -7.82 -1.45 -3.38
C SER A 94 -7.36 -0.05 -3.81
N MET A 95 -6.13 0.33 -3.45
CA MET A 95 -5.56 1.64 -3.81
C MET A 95 -5.25 1.73 -5.29
N THR A 96 -4.71 0.69 -5.90
CA THR A 96 -4.45 0.65 -7.35
C THR A 96 -5.75 0.72 -8.15
N ASP A 97 -6.79 -0.01 -7.74
CA ASP A 97 -8.11 0.06 -8.35
C ASP A 97 -8.73 1.46 -8.25
N HIS A 98 -8.54 2.12 -7.11
CA HIS A 98 -9.05 3.47 -6.88
C HIS A 98 -8.26 4.53 -7.65
N ALA A 99 -6.94 4.45 -7.66
CA ALA A 99 -6.08 5.37 -8.39
C ALA A 99 -6.39 5.40 -9.88
N PHE A 100 -6.72 4.24 -10.43
CA PHE A 100 -7.10 4.13 -11.83
C PHE A 100 -8.45 4.79 -12.12
N LYS A 101 -9.41 4.73 -11.18
CA LYS A 101 -10.72 5.39 -11.32
C LYS A 101 -10.64 6.91 -11.21
N GLU A 102 -9.70 7.43 -10.42
CA GLU A 102 -9.55 8.85 -10.12
C GLU A 102 -8.45 9.54 -10.94
N ASN A 103 -7.78 8.80 -11.83
CA ASN A 103 -6.66 9.29 -12.65
C ASN A 103 -5.60 10.05 -11.82
N ILE A 104 -5.20 9.46 -10.71
CA ILE A 104 -4.25 10.07 -9.80
C ILE A 104 -2.86 10.02 -10.41
N LYS A 105 -2.12 11.11 -10.30
CA LYS A 105 -0.73 11.17 -10.77
C LYS A 105 0.09 10.03 -10.16
N LYS A 106 0.88 9.35 -10.99
CA LYS A 106 1.74 8.20 -10.63
C LYS A 106 2.56 8.45 -9.37
N ASP A 107 3.17 9.63 -9.25
CA ASP A 107 4.02 10.00 -8.11
C ASP A 107 3.26 10.07 -6.78
N ARG A 108 2.06 10.65 -6.81
CA ARG A 108 1.20 10.71 -5.63
C ARG A 108 0.75 9.33 -5.20
N LEU A 109 0.41 8.46 -6.15
CA LEU A 109 0.05 7.07 -5.86
C LEU A 109 1.22 6.32 -5.25
N TYR A 110 2.42 6.48 -5.81
CA TYR A 110 3.64 5.85 -5.29
C TYR A 110 3.92 6.26 -3.83
N THR A 111 3.86 7.55 -3.51
CA THR A 111 4.06 8.07 -2.14
C THR A 111 3.00 7.53 -1.17
N LEU A 112 1.72 7.48 -1.60
CA LEU A 112 0.64 6.93 -0.79
C LEU A 112 0.85 5.44 -0.48
N ILE A 113 1.32 4.67 -1.44
CA ILE A 113 1.53 3.23 -1.30
C ILE A 113 2.81 2.92 -0.55
N SER A 114 3.95 3.54 -0.91
CA SER A 114 5.25 3.22 -0.33
C SER A 114 5.39 3.70 1.12
N ASP A 115 5.04 4.95 1.38
CA ASP A 115 5.36 5.60 2.66
C ASP A 115 4.17 5.62 3.62
N ASN A 116 3.02 6.08 3.12
CA ASN A 116 1.86 6.28 3.98
C ASN A 116 1.23 4.94 4.40
N LEU A 117 1.13 3.98 3.47
CA LEU A 117 0.62 2.64 3.77
C LEU A 117 1.54 1.90 4.75
N GLU A 118 2.86 1.96 4.54
CA GLU A 118 3.83 1.35 5.46
C GLU A 118 3.73 1.96 6.86
N SER A 119 3.59 3.28 6.94
CA SER A 119 3.39 4.00 8.20
C SER A 119 2.14 3.51 8.95
N VAL A 120 1.02 3.31 8.25
CA VAL A 120 -0.23 2.82 8.87
C VAL A 120 -0.12 1.36 9.33
N ILE A 121 0.54 0.51 8.53
CA ILE A 121 0.73 -0.90 8.87
C ILE A 121 1.63 -1.06 10.10
N SER A 122 2.67 -0.22 10.23
CA SER A 122 3.57 -0.27 11.40
C SER A 122 2.85 0.11 12.71
N VAL A 123 1.88 1.04 12.67
CA VAL A 123 1.02 1.34 13.84
C VAL A 123 0.26 0.11 14.31
N PHE A 124 -0.26 -0.68 13.37
CA PHE A 124 -0.96 -1.91 13.72
C PHE A 124 -0.05 -2.94 14.40
N ALA A 125 1.20 -3.07 13.94
CA ALA A 125 2.18 -3.94 14.57
C ALA A 125 2.52 -3.47 15.99
N SER A 126 2.73 -2.17 16.18
CA SER A 126 3.01 -1.56 17.49
C SER A 126 1.85 -1.75 18.49
N TYR A 127 0.60 -1.78 18.01
CA TYR A 127 -0.57 -2.02 18.87
C TYR A 127 -0.53 -3.36 19.59
N MET A 128 -0.10 -4.41 18.91
CA MET A 128 0.00 -5.74 19.52
C MET A 128 1.13 -5.82 20.55
N ASP A 129 2.26 -5.18 20.29
CA ASP A 129 3.35 -5.09 21.29
C ASP A 129 2.87 -4.29 22.51
N TYR A 130 2.09 -3.23 22.33
CA TYR A 130 1.50 -2.45 23.40
C TYR A 130 0.54 -3.28 24.28
N LEU A 131 -0.29 -4.15 23.70
CA LEU A 131 -1.16 -5.04 24.47
C LEU A 131 -0.39 -6.02 25.35
N LEU A 132 0.77 -6.50 24.92
CA LEU A 132 1.62 -7.35 25.74
C LEU A 132 2.21 -6.58 26.94
N VAL A 133 2.53 -5.29 26.74
CA VAL A 133 2.98 -4.42 27.85
C VAL A 133 1.86 -4.21 28.87
N ILE A 134 0.61 -4.06 28.42
CA ILE A 134 -0.56 -4.00 29.33
C ILE A 134 -0.64 -5.27 30.18
N ALA A 135 -0.50 -6.45 29.56
CA ALA A 135 -0.52 -7.71 30.29
C ALA A 135 0.58 -7.81 31.35
N ALA A 136 1.82 -7.48 30.99
CA ALA A 136 2.93 -7.45 31.92
C ALA A 136 2.70 -6.47 33.09
N SER A 137 2.12 -5.29 32.78
CA SER A 137 1.83 -4.27 33.79
C SER A 137 0.71 -4.70 34.77
N ILE A 138 -0.29 -5.45 34.29
CA ILE A 138 -1.33 -6.04 35.16
C ILE A 138 -0.72 -7.05 36.12
N GLY A 139 0.16 -7.95 35.63
CA GLY A 139 0.87 -8.91 36.47
C GLY A 139 1.75 -8.23 37.52
N SER A 140 2.43 -7.14 37.11
CA SER A 140 3.23 -6.30 38.01
C SER A 140 2.40 -5.57 39.04
N ALA A 141 1.25 -5.01 38.66
CA ALA A 141 0.32 -4.36 39.58
C ALA A 141 -0.19 -5.32 40.65
N ALA A 142 -0.58 -6.54 40.25
CA ALA A 142 -1.03 -7.57 41.16
C ALA A 142 0.04 -7.87 42.23
N TYR A 143 1.32 -8.01 41.83
CA TYR A 143 2.41 -8.23 42.77
C TYR A 143 2.64 -7.02 43.69
N ILE A 144 2.70 -5.79 43.17
CA ILE A 144 2.94 -4.56 43.98
C ILE A 144 1.83 -4.39 45.04
N VAL A 145 0.57 -4.69 44.71
CA VAL A 145 -0.56 -4.62 45.65
C VAL A 145 -0.42 -5.62 46.80
N THR A 146 0.18 -6.80 46.56
CA THR A 146 0.45 -7.77 47.64
C THR A 146 1.50 -7.29 48.63
N LEU A 147 2.45 -6.44 48.20
CA LEU A 147 3.44 -5.87 49.07
C LEU A 147 2.87 -4.71 49.93
N ASP A 148 2.44 -3.64 49.29
CA ASP A 148 1.75 -2.53 49.95
C ASP A 148 0.95 -1.69 48.95
N ILE A 149 -0.35 -1.52 49.22
CA ILE A 149 -1.26 -0.76 48.36
C ILE A 149 -0.87 0.72 48.23
N LYS A 150 -0.22 1.31 49.21
CA LYS A 150 0.23 2.70 49.18
C LYS A 150 1.27 2.91 48.10
N ILE A 151 2.20 1.96 47.92
CA ILE A 151 3.19 2.00 46.84
C ILE A 151 2.48 1.99 45.49
N ALA A 152 1.50 1.09 45.30
CA ALA A 152 0.72 1.02 44.07
C ALA A 152 0.00 2.34 43.75
N ILE A 153 -0.66 2.96 44.74
CA ILE A 153 -1.37 4.23 44.56
C ILE A 153 -0.43 5.36 44.09
N VAL A 154 0.72 5.50 44.74
CA VAL A 154 1.70 6.52 44.36
C VAL A 154 2.21 6.33 42.94
N LEU A 155 2.54 5.10 42.56
CA LEU A 155 3.00 4.80 41.20
C LEU A 155 1.91 5.08 40.15
N VAL A 156 0.63 4.79 40.45
CA VAL A 156 -0.50 5.14 39.58
C VAL A 156 -0.63 6.65 39.42
N VAL A 157 -0.53 7.44 40.51
CA VAL A 157 -0.62 8.90 40.46
C VAL A 157 0.51 9.49 39.58
N ILE A 158 1.72 8.98 39.73
CA ILE A 158 2.86 9.38 38.89
C ILE A 158 2.58 9.03 37.43
N GLY A 159 2.15 7.81 37.15
CA GLY A 159 1.81 7.36 35.79
C GLY A 159 0.71 8.19 35.14
N LEU A 160 -0.36 8.50 35.87
CA LEU A 160 -1.45 9.36 35.37
C LEU A 160 -0.97 10.79 35.10
N SER A 161 -0.08 11.36 35.92
CA SER A 161 0.50 12.67 35.66
C SER A 161 1.33 12.72 34.37
N LEU A 162 2.04 11.63 34.05
CA LEU A 162 2.76 11.46 32.79
C LEU A 162 1.82 11.42 31.58
N LEU A 163 0.74 10.67 31.70
CA LEU A 163 -0.28 10.62 30.66
C LEU A 163 -0.94 11.99 30.43
N ALA A 164 -1.31 12.70 31.50
CA ALA A 164 -1.87 14.05 31.41
C ALA A 164 -0.90 15.00 30.66
N TYR A 165 0.38 14.97 30.99
CA TYR A 165 1.39 15.72 30.24
C TYR A 165 1.37 15.38 28.74
N SER A 166 1.33 14.10 28.41
CA SER A 166 1.30 13.63 27.03
C SER A 166 0.09 14.17 26.27
N PHE A 167 -1.10 14.13 26.87
CA PHE A 167 -2.33 14.65 26.24
C PHE A 167 -2.27 16.15 25.95
N ILE A 168 -1.58 16.95 26.76
CA ILE A 168 -1.41 18.40 26.55
C ILE A 168 -0.56 18.70 25.31
N PHE A 169 0.45 17.87 25.04
CA PHE A 169 1.44 18.15 23.99
C PHE A 169 1.19 17.40 22.66
N LYS A 170 0.31 16.41 22.63
CA LYS A 170 0.06 15.57 21.43
C LYS A 170 -0.36 16.36 20.18
N ASP A 171 -1.24 17.36 20.34
CA ASP A 171 -1.75 18.14 19.19
C ASP A 171 -0.66 19.00 18.57
N LYS A 172 0.28 19.48 19.37
CA LYS A 172 1.44 20.22 18.87
C LYS A 172 2.40 19.32 18.09
N LEU A 173 2.57 18.09 18.55
CA LEU A 173 3.35 17.08 17.83
C LEU A 173 2.70 16.77 16.47
N TYR A 174 1.40 16.48 16.47
CA TYR A 174 0.64 16.20 15.25
C TYR A 174 0.79 17.30 14.19
N LYS A 175 0.55 18.56 14.56
CA LYS A 175 0.68 19.69 13.62
C LYS A 175 2.06 19.82 12.99
N LYS A 176 3.12 19.55 13.75
CA LYS A 176 4.49 19.62 13.23
C LYS A 176 4.83 18.46 12.29
N GLU A 177 4.32 17.26 12.58
CA GLU A 177 4.46 16.09 11.72
C GLU A 177 3.64 16.25 10.41
N GLU A 178 2.44 16.84 10.46
CA GLU A 178 1.62 17.15 9.29
C GLU A 178 2.36 18.11 8.34
N ILE A 179 2.99 19.18 8.87
CA ILE A 179 3.81 20.10 8.08
C ILE A 179 5.03 19.38 7.49
N LEU A 180 5.69 18.52 8.26
CA LEU A 180 6.84 17.75 7.78
C LEU A 180 6.44 16.84 6.62
N LEU A 181 5.30 16.14 6.74
CA LEU A 181 4.79 15.25 5.69
C LEU A 181 4.52 16.04 4.40
N GLU A 182 3.82 17.19 4.49
CA GLU A 182 3.56 18.07 3.34
C GLU A 182 4.84 18.52 2.63
N LYS A 183 5.86 18.93 3.40
CA LYS A 183 7.13 19.39 2.80
C LYS A 183 7.94 18.24 2.20
N ASN A 184 7.83 17.04 2.78
CA ASN A 184 8.45 15.83 2.23
C ASN A 184 7.80 15.41 0.90
N GLU A 185 6.46 15.43 0.83
CA GLU A 185 5.73 15.15 -0.41
C GLU A 185 6.10 16.13 -1.52
N ASN A 186 6.13 17.43 -1.20
CA ASN A 186 6.55 18.48 -2.15
C ASN A 186 8.00 18.34 -2.65
N LEU A 187 8.91 17.86 -1.81
CA LEU A 187 10.30 17.61 -2.19
C LEU A 187 10.41 16.37 -3.08
N LYS A 188 9.68 15.29 -2.74
CA LYS A 188 9.65 14.05 -3.52
C LYS A 188 9.04 14.27 -4.91
N GLU A 189 7.94 15.00 -5.01
CA GLU A 189 7.32 15.35 -6.30
C GLU A 189 8.32 16.08 -7.20
N TYR A 190 9.09 17.00 -6.62
CA TYR A 190 10.11 17.71 -7.36
C TYR A 190 11.30 16.82 -7.76
N ASN A 191 11.72 15.91 -6.92
CA ASN A 191 12.78 14.94 -7.22
C ASN A 191 12.37 14.00 -8.37
N ASN A 192 11.13 13.53 -8.37
CA ASN A 192 10.62 12.70 -9.46
C ASN A 192 10.57 13.45 -10.79
N PHE A 193 10.05 14.68 -10.78
CA PHE A 193 10.11 15.55 -11.96
C PHE A 193 11.55 15.76 -12.44
N ALA A 194 12.48 15.97 -11.52
CA ALA A 194 13.88 16.13 -11.82
C ALA A 194 14.50 14.89 -12.47
N TYR A 195 14.14 13.72 -11.99
CA TYR A 195 14.62 12.44 -12.52
C TYR A 195 14.08 12.19 -13.94
N GLU A 196 12.80 12.44 -14.17
CA GLU A 196 12.17 12.29 -15.50
C GLU A 196 12.77 13.25 -16.54
N THR A 197 13.24 14.42 -16.11
CA THR A 197 13.81 15.45 -17.01
C THR A 197 15.35 15.46 -17.08
N VAL A 198 16.00 14.45 -16.50
CA VAL A 198 17.47 14.41 -16.39
C VAL A 198 18.20 14.53 -17.75
N LEU A 199 17.68 13.88 -18.79
CA LEU A 199 18.25 13.96 -20.15
C LEU A 199 17.97 15.29 -20.84
N ASP A 200 16.86 15.94 -20.50
CA ASP A 200 16.52 17.27 -21.06
C ASP A 200 17.32 18.40 -20.40
N ARG A 201 17.86 18.17 -19.19
CA ARG A 201 18.73 19.15 -18.50
C ARG A 201 20.04 19.41 -19.22
N ALA A 202 20.55 18.45 -19.96
CA ALA A 202 21.72 18.68 -20.83
C ALA A 202 21.49 19.81 -21.82
N LYS A 203 20.23 20.22 -22.06
CA LYS A 203 19.84 21.32 -22.96
C LYS A 203 19.58 22.63 -22.23
N TYR A 204 19.38 22.63 -20.89
CA TYR A 204 19.04 23.82 -20.09
C TYR A 204 20.08 24.02 -18.98
N SER A 205 20.39 25.26 -18.61
CA SER A 205 21.36 25.53 -17.54
C SER A 205 20.85 25.02 -16.19
N ASP A 206 21.64 24.20 -15.48
CA ASP A 206 21.34 23.55 -14.22
C ASP A 206 21.04 24.51 -13.05
N SER A 207 21.45 25.80 -13.15
CA SER A 207 21.41 26.74 -12.02
C SER A 207 20.02 26.95 -11.41
N LYS A 208 18.97 27.08 -12.23
CA LYS A 208 17.60 27.31 -11.74
C LYS A 208 16.98 26.08 -11.07
N TYR A 209 17.41 24.89 -11.49
CA TYR A 209 16.95 23.65 -10.88
C TYR A 209 17.54 23.49 -9.48
N GLU A 210 18.86 23.72 -9.34
CA GLU A 210 19.56 23.65 -8.06
C GLU A 210 19.00 24.67 -7.06
N GLU A 211 18.73 25.90 -7.50
CA GLU A 211 18.11 26.93 -6.65
C GLU A 211 16.73 26.52 -6.12
N GLU A 212 15.87 25.94 -6.96
CA GLU A 212 14.53 25.50 -6.55
C GLU A 212 14.60 24.26 -5.65
N TYR A 213 15.50 23.30 -5.95
CA TYR A 213 15.77 22.17 -5.08
C TYR A 213 16.23 22.62 -3.69
N ASP A 214 17.22 23.50 -3.65
CA ASP A 214 17.75 24.05 -2.39
C ASP A 214 16.69 24.81 -1.60
N ARG A 215 15.81 25.52 -2.28
CA ARG A 215 14.69 26.22 -1.64
C ARG A 215 13.72 25.24 -0.99
N ARG A 216 13.35 24.16 -1.69
CA ARG A 216 12.44 23.11 -1.17
C ARG A 216 13.09 22.31 -0.08
N PHE A 217 14.35 21.94 -0.25
CA PHE A 217 15.14 21.22 0.75
C PHE A 217 15.33 22.03 2.04
N LYS A 218 15.57 23.34 1.95
CA LYS A 218 15.61 24.23 3.13
C LYS A 218 14.28 24.20 3.89
N LYS A 219 13.16 24.28 3.20
CA LYS A 219 11.83 24.20 3.86
C LYS A 219 11.60 22.85 4.55
N TYR A 220 11.94 21.75 3.87
CA TYR A 220 11.92 20.41 4.47
C TYR A 220 12.80 20.31 5.70
N LYS A 221 14.05 20.78 5.63
CA LYS A 221 15.02 20.77 6.74
C LYS A 221 14.52 21.53 7.98
N ILE A 222 13.87 22.69 7.78
CA ILE A 222 13.26 23.45 8.88
C ILE A 222 12.10 22.66 9.49
N ALA A 223 11.19 22.14 8.67
CA ALA A 223 10.07 21.33 9.15
C ALA A 223 10.54 20.08 9.90
N PHE A 224 11.56 19.38 9.38
CA PHE A 224 12.19 18.22 10.02
C PHE A 224 12.79 18.56 11.39
N LYS A 225 13.53 19.68 11.50
CA LYS A 225 14.06 20.15 12.78
C LYS A 225 12.95 20.47 13.77
N ASP A 226 11.90 21.15 13.31
CA ASP A 226 10.75 21.54 14.14
C ASP A 226 9.96 20.33 14.65
N ALA A 227 9.72 19.34 13.79
CA ALA A 227 9.05 18.10 14.16
C ALA A 227 9.87 17.28 15.17
N ASN A 228 11.19 17.14 14.93
CA ASN A 228 12.08 16.46 15.87
C ASN A 228 12.16 17.18 17.23
N MET A 229 12.22 18.50 17.25
CA MET A 229 12.20 19.27 18.49
C MET A 229 10.86 19.13 19.24
N ALA A 230 9.74 19.05 18.52
CA ALA A 230 8.45 18.76 19.13
C ALA A 230 8.41 17.35 19.73
N SER A 231 8.93 16.35 19.01
CA SER A 231 9.04 14.97 19.48
C SER A 231 9.93 14.85 20.72
N LEU A 232 11.10 15.50 20.72
CA LEU A 232 12.00 15.52 21.88
C LEU A 232 11.33 16.14 23.12
N LYS A 233 10.64 17.29 22.94
CA LYS A 233 9.91 17.92 24.05
C LYS A 233 8.78 17.04 24.56
N TYR A 234 8.09 16.34 23.67
CA TYR A 234 7.03 15.40 24.05
C TYR A 234 7.56 14.24 24.91
N MET A 235 8.74 13.71 24.56
CA MET A 235 9.35 12.57 25.26
C MET A 235 10.18 12.95 26.49
N PHE A 236 10.60 14.20 26.61
CA PHE A 236 11.59 14.63 27.63
C PHE A 236 11.14 14.36 29.06
N MET A 237 9.92 14.78 29.43
CA MET A 237 9.38 14.57 30.79
C MET A 237 9.20 13.09 31.15
N PRO A 238 8.61 12.24 30.28
CA PRO A 238 8.55 10.80 30.52
C PRO A 238 9.90 10.15 30.78
N TYR A 239 10.95 10.57 30.06
CA TYR A 239 12.29 10.04 30.26
C TYR A 239 12.90 10.47 31.60
N ILE A 240 12.80 11.74 31.99
CA ILE A 240 13.30 12.21 33.29
C ILE A 240 12.59 11.52 34.45
N LEU A 241 11.27 11.45 34.40
CA LEU A 241 10.48 10.79 35.44
C LEU A 241 10.68 9.28 35.44
N GLY A 242 11.09 8.68 34.32
CA GLY A 242 11.54 7.30 34.25
C GLY A 242 12.75 6.98 35.15
N PHE A 243 13.69 7.90 35.30
CA PHE A 243 14.77 7.77 36.28
C PHE A 243 14.26 7.90 37.72
N ALA A 244 13.36 8.85 37.97
CA ALA A 244 12.78 9.06 39.28
C ALA A 244 11.98 7.85 39.79
N GLN A 245 11.27 7.13 38.90
CA GLN A 245 10.46 5.96 39.28
C GLN A 245 11.24 4.86 39.98
N THR A 246 12.55 4.69 39.69
CA THR A 246 13.39 3.67 40.30
C THR A 246 13.74 4.03 41.76
N TYR A 247 13.89 5.30 42.07
CA TYR A 247 14.30 5.76 43.39
C TYR A 247 13.13 6.15 44.30
N LEU A 248 12.01 6.60 43.72
CA LEU A 248 10.84 7.02 44.48
C LEU A 248 10.30 5.93 45.43
N PRO A 249 10.19 4.64 45.04
CA PRO A 249 9.72 3.60 45.95
C PRO A 249 10.64 3.40 47.17
N ILE A 250 11.95 3.50 46.99
CA ILE A 250 12.92 3.40 48.11
C ILE A 250 12.68 4.54 49.08
N ILE A 251 12.46 5.77 48.56
CA ILE A 251 12.11 6.94 49.35
C ILE A 251 10.81 6.75 50.10
N ILE A 252 9.78 6.22 49.44
CA ILE A 252 8.45 5.95 50.01
C ILE A 252 8.55 4.93 51.14
N ILE A 253 9.26 3.80 50.93
CA ILE A 253 9.51 2.76 51.93
C ILE A 253 10.14 3.35 53.16
N TYR A 254 11.17 4.19 52.96
CA TYR A 254 11.88 4.84 54.06
C TYR A 254 10.97 5.78 54.86
N PHE A 255 10.26 6.70 54.20
CA PHE A 255 9.43 7.71 54.89
C PHE A 255 8.19 7.11 55.55
N TRP A 256 7.60 6.09 54.95
CA TRP A 256 6.40 5.45 55.49
C TRP A 256 6.71 4.26 56.41
N LYS A 257 8.00 3.98 56.63
CA LYS A 257 8.48 2.87 57.46
C LYS A 257 7.77 1.55 57.10
N ILE A 258 7.68 1.28 55.81
CA ILE A 258 7.11 0.03 55.32
C ILE A 258 8.12 -1.08 55.61
N ASP A 259 7.67 -2.12 56.32
CA ASP A 259 8.51 -3.28 56.65
C ASP A 259 8.55 -4.22 55.46
N ILE A 260 9.72 -4.33 54.80
CA ILE A 260 9.89 -5.19 53.62
C ILE A 260 11.23 -5.94 53.75
N THR A 261 11.24 -7.17 53.26
CA THR A 261 12.43 -8.00 53.18
C THR A 261 13.36 -7.56 52.06
N LEU A 262 14.60 -8.06 52.03
CA LEU A 262 15.52 -7.81 50.92
C LEU A 262 15.01 -8.40 49.61
N GLY A 263 14.38 -9.58 49.68
CA GLY A 263 13.77 -10.24 48.52
C GLY A 263 12.63 -9.43 47.91
N GLU A 264 11.71 -8.95 48.76
CA GLU A 264 10.62 -8.05 48.36
C GLU A 264 11.11 -6.76 47.72
N LEU A 265 12.17 -6.16 48.28
CA LEU A 265 12.78 -4.95 47.72
C LEU A 265 13.35 -5.21 46.31
N MET A 266 14.09 -6.30 46.14
CA MET A 266 14.66 -6.68 44.83
C MET A 266 13.58 -6.97 43.78
N ALA A 267 12.57 -7.74 44.17
CA ALA A 267 11.43 -8.03 43.31
C ALA A 267 10.64 -6.74 42.95
N LEU A 268 10.43 -5.85 43.92
CA LEU A 268 9.78 -4.56 43.72
C LEU A 268 10.51 -3.69 42.68
N LEU A 269 11.83 -3.54 42.79
CA LEU A 269 12.64 -2.74 41.88
C LEU A 269 12.54 -3.25 40.43
N LEU A 270 12.49 -4.56 40.20
CA LEU A 270 12.30 -5.17 38.90
C LEU A 270 10.86 -4.98 38.39
N THR A 271 9.89 -5.11 39.29
CA THR A 271 8.46 -5.03 38.96
C THR A 271 8.02 -3.62 38.60
N ILE A 272 8.57 -2.59 39.25
CA ILE A 272 8.24 -1.17 38.98
C ILE A 272 8.50 -0.82 37.52
N THR A 273 9.60 -1.28 36.96
CA THR A 273 9.92 -1.00 35.55
C THR A 273 8.88 -1.56 34.59
N SER A 274 8.36 -2.77 34.86
CA SER A 274 7.28 -3.40 34.10
C SER A 274 5.94 -2.71 34.34
N PHE A 275 5.62 -2.35 35.57
CA PHE A 275 4.40 -1.63 35.92
C PHE A 275 4.33 -0.25 35.30
N MET A 276 5.39 0.55 35.42
CA MET A 276 5.46 1.88 34.82
C MET A 276 5.57 1.83 33.29
N GLY A 277 5.93 0.65 32.77
CA GLY A 277 5.96 0.38 31.33
C GLY A 277 4.63 0.70 30.62
N ILE A 278 3.48 0.47 31.28
CA ILE A 278 2.17 0.79 30.68
C ILE A 278 2.07 2.30 30.36
N PHE A 279 2.45 3.16 31.29
CA PHE A 279 2.36 4.60 31.10
C PHE A 279 3.34 5.09 30.04
N ARG A 280 4.59 4.65 30.11
CA ARG A 280 5.62 5.02 29.12
C ARG A 280 5.26 4.53 27.71
N ASN A 281 4.91 3.27 27.56
CA ASN A 281 4.54 2.73 26.24
C ASN A 281 3.22 3.32 25.72
N THR A 282 2.29 3.74 26.60
CA THR A 282 1.10 4.49 26.19
C THR A 282 1.50 5.84 25.59
N ILE A 283 2.45 6.54 26.21
CA ILE A 283 2.97 7.82 25.72
C ILE A 283 3.65 7.63 24.35
N ASP A 284 4.52 6.63 24.23
CA ASP A 284 5.23 6.32 22.99
C ASP A 284 4.24 5.92 21.88
N TYR A 285 3.22 5.13 22.21
CA TYR A 285 2.18 4.71 21.29
C TYR A 285 1.30 5.88 20.82
N ILE A 286 0.91 6.79 21.72
CA ILE A 286 0.18 8.02 21.36
C ILE A 286 1.05 8.90 20.45
N ALA A 287 2.34 9.06 20.76
CA ALA A 287 3.27 9.82 19.92
C ALA A 287 3.38 9.22 18.51
N GLU A 288 3.46 7.89 18.40
CA GLU A 288 3.49 7.19 17.14
C GLU A 288 2.19 7.35 16.35
N LEU A 289 1.03 7.23 17.01
CA LEU A 289 -0.28 7.47 16.41
C LEU A 289 -0.39 8.89 15.85
N GLU A 290 0.00 9.92 16.63
CA GLU A 290 -0.09 11.31 16.19
C GLU A 290 0.88 11.62 15.04
N LYS A 291 2.08 11.03 15.01
CA LYS A 291 3.01 11.14 13.88
C LYS A 291 2.43 10.56 12.59
N LYS A 292 1.72 9.45 12.70
CA LYS A 292 1.20 8.69 11.54
C LYS A 292 -0.24 9.02 11.18
N LYS A 293 -0.91 9.85 11.97
CA LYS A 293 -2.30 10.27 11.74
C LYS A 293 -2.47 11.03 10.42
N ALA A 294 -1.49 11.83 10.02
CA ALA A 294 -1.50 12.53 8.74
C ALA A 294 -1.44 11.54 7.57
N ALA A 295 -0.57 10.53 7.64
CA ALA A 295 -0.50 9.46 6.65
C ALA A 295 -1.81 8.65 6.58
N TYR A 296 -2.41 8.33 7.74
CA TYR A 296 -3.71 7.67 7.82
C TYR A 296 -4.82 8.51 7.16
N LYS A 297 -4.88 9.82 7.47
CA LYS A 297 -5.86 10.74 6.88
C LYS A 297 -5.69 10.86 5.36
N SER A 298 -4.45 10.85 4.87
CA SER A 298 -4.14 10.86 3.44
C SER A 298 -4.68 9.59 2.75
N ILE A 299 -4.48 8.42 3.35
CA ILE A 299 -5.04 7.15 2.85
C ILE A 299 -6.56 7.12 2.99
N GLU A 300 -7.13 7.61 4.09
CA GLU A 300 -8.57 7.64 4.32
C GLU A 300 -9.29 8.55 3.31
N MET A 301 -8.74 9.72 3.02
CA MET A 301 -9.25 10.59 1.95
C MET A 301 -9.17 9.92 0.59
N PHE A 302 -8.11 9.16 0.36
CA PHE A 302 -7.94 8.40 -0.87
C PHE A 302 -8.93 7.23 -0.99
N LEU A 303 -9.17 6.48 0.09
CA LEU A 303 -10.09 5.33 0.13
C LEU A 303 -11.53 5.72 0.49
N GLY A 304 -11.76 6.91 1.03
CA GLY A 304 -13.03 7.35 1.64
C GLY A 304 -14.10 7.77 0.65
N ILE A 305 -13.81 7.70 -0.65
CA ILE A 305 -14.83 7.83 -1.67
C ILE A 305 -15.68 6.57 -1.62
N LYS A 306 -16.96 6.74 -1.31
CA LYS A 306 -17.94 5.68 -1.12
C LYS A 306 -17.84 4.66 -2.26
N TYR A 307 -17.42 3.43 -1.92
CA TYR A 307 -17.75 2.28 -2.74
C TYR A 307 -19.27 2.09 -2.66
N GLU A 308 -20.00 2.51 -3.64
CA GLU A 308 -21.19 1.78 -4.03
C GLU A 308 -20.68 0.45 -4.59
N GLU A 309 -20.83 -0.62 -3.81
CA GLU A 309 -20.85 -1.98 -4.38
C GLU A 309 -22.01 -1.97 -5.37
N ILE A 310 -21.70 -1.62 -6.61
CA ILE A 310 -22.63 -1.87 -7.70
C ILE A 310 -22.62 -3.39 -7.79
N SER A 311 -23.70 -3.99 -7.31
CA SER A 311 -23.99 -5.41 -7.53
C SER A 311 -23.73 -5.67 -9.02
N GLU A 312 -22.80 -6.59 -9.32
CA GLU A 312 -22.59 -7.08 -10.68
C GLU A 312 -23.86 -7.86 -11.10
N GLU A 313 -24.91 -7.15 -11.40
CA GLU A 313 -26.01 -7.75 -12.14
C GLU A 313 -25.48 -8.13 -13.51
N TYR A 314 -25.55 -9.40 -13.78
CA TYR A 314 -25.25 -10.00 -15.08
C TYR A 314 -26.27 -9.42 -16.07
N ILE A 315 -25.93 -8.32 -16.73
CA ILE A 315 -26.75 -7.77 -17.81
C ILE A 315 -26.48 -8.66 -19.02
N GLU A 316 -27.51 -9.40 -19.43
CA GLU A 316 -27.48 -10.10 -20.73
C GLU A 316 -27.05 -9.11 -21.81
N LYS A 317 -26.27 -9.59 -22.79
CA LYS A 317 -25.87 -8.82 -23.98
C LYS A 317 -27.09 -8.43 -24.80
N THR A 318 -27.83 -7.44 -24.35
CA THR A 318 -28.99 -6.90 -25.06
C THR A 318 -28.62 -5.59 -25.71
N GLY A 319 -28.76 -5.47 -27.02
CA GLY A 319 -28.53 -4.24 -27.77
C GLY A 319 -27.17 -4.14 -28.47
N SER A 320 -26.85 -2.93 -28.91
CA SER A 320 -25.60 -2.58 -29.61
C SER A 320 -24.39 -2.71 -28.71
N SER A 321 -23.26 -3.12 -29.26
CA SER A 321 -22.00 -3.27 -28.50
C SER A 321 -21.53 -1.93 -27.90
N LEU A 322 -21.63 -0.85 -28.69
CA LEU A 322 -21.25 0.51 -28.26
C LEU A 322 -22.16 1.51 -28.98
N GLU A 323 -22.82 2.39 -28.24
CA GLU A 323 -23.60 3.50 -28.75
C GLU A 323 -23.09 4.82 -28.24
N VAL A 324 -22.97 5.82 -29.09
CA VAL A 324 -22.61 7.19 -28.75
C VAL A 324 -23.76 8.09 -29.20
N LYS A 325 -24.29 8.92 -28.29
CA LYS A 325 -25.45 9.79 -28.54
C LYS A 325 -25.16 11.22 -28.10
N ASN A 326 -25.30 12.15 -29.04
CA ASN A 326 -25.13 13.59 -28.80
C ASN A 326 -23.85 13.94 -28.02
N LEU A 327 -22.73 13.28 -28.35
CA LEU A 327 -21.49 13.41 -27.60
C LEU A 327 -20.78 14.71 -27.94
N LYS A 328 -20.49 15.52 -26.90
CA LYS A 328 -19.66 16.72 -27.00
C LYS A 328 -18.59 16.63 -25.94
N LEU A 329 -17.33 16.51 -26.37
CA LEU A 329 -16.15 16.46 -25.52
C LEU A 329 -15.58 17.86 -25.36
N LYS A 330 -15.38 18.31 -24.12
CA LYS A 330 -14.71 19.59 -23.83
C LYS A 330 -13.20 19.36 -23.76
N LEU A 331 -12.50 19.90 -24.72
CA LEU A 331 -11.05 19.94 -24.76
C LEU A 331 -10.56 21.31 -24.26
N SER A 332 -9.28 21.42 -23.91
CA SER A 332 -8.70 22.67 -23.38
C SER A 332 -8.80 23.85 -24.35
N SER A 333 -8.84 23.61 -25.66
CA SER A 333 -8.81 24.63 -26.71
C SER A 333 -10.09 24.72 -27.54
N HIS A 334 -10.93 23.67 -27.58
CA HIS A 334 -12.14 23.60 -28.39
C HIS A 334 -13.11 22.54 -27.85
N GLU A 335 -14.30 22.50 -28.39
CA GLU A 335 -15.32 21.48 -28.14
C GLU A 335 -15.39 20.54 -29.35
N LEU A 336 -15.27 19.24 -29.11
CA LEU A 336 -15.37 18.22 -30.15
C LEU A 336 -16.79 17.65 -30.14
N CYS A 337 -17.51 17.79 -31.24
CA CYS A 337 -18.83 17.21 -31.43
C CYS A 337 -18.72 15.93 -32.27
N LEU A 338 -19.34 14.86 -31.80
CA LEU A 338 -19.43 13.59 -32.54
C LEU A 338 -20.87 13.31 -32.94
N ASP A 339 -21.02 12.84 -34.16
CA ASP A 339 -22.31 12.33 -34.66
C ASP A 339 -22.73 11.07 -33.88
N ASP A 340 -24.03 10.83 -33.84
CA ASP A 340 -24.56 9.64 -33.19
C ASP A 340 -24.05 8.38 -33.91
N MET A 341 -23.46 7.48 -33.12
CA MET A 341 -22.84 6.26 -33.60
C MET A 341 -23.49 5.05 -32.95
N ASN A 342 -23.68 4.01 -33.75
CA ASN A 342 -24.16 2.73 -33.25
C ASN A 342 -23.31 1.58 -33.80
N ILE A 343 -22.44 1.04 -32.95
CA ILE A 343 -21.61 -0.10 -33.26
C ILE A 343 -22.33 -1.36 -32.75
N SER A 344 -23.22 -1.88 -33.60
CA SER A 344 -24.06 -3.04 -33.25
C SER A 344 -23.49 -4.38 -33.72
N LYS A 345 -22.48 -4.36 -34.58
CA LYS A 345 -21.91 -5.55 -35.23
C LYS A 345 -20.41 -5.58 -35.13
N ASN A 346 -19.85 -6.78 -35.31
CA ASN A 346 -18.42 -6.96 -35.54
C ASN A 346 -18.05 -6.19 -36.82
N GLY A 347 -16.88 -5.61 -36.86
CA GLY A 347 -16.43 -4.83 -38.01
C GLY A 347 -15.18 -4.03 -37.69
N LEU A 348 -14.58 -3.46 -38.72
CA LEU A 348 -13.44 -2.57 -38.64
C LEU A 348 -13.90 -1.12 -38.81
N TYR A 349 -13.79 -0.34 -37.77
CA TYR A 349 -14.20 1.07 -37.70
C TYR A 349 -12.98 1.96 -37.61
N ILE A 350 -12.81 2.86 -38.58
CA ILE A 350 -11.65 3.76 -38.61
C ILE A 350 -12.07 5.15 -38.16
N ILE A 351 -11.39 5.65 -37.13
CA ILE A 351 -11.61 6.99 -36.59
C ILE A 351 -10.64 7.96 -37.25
N LYS A 352 -11.19 8.88 -38.05
CA LYS A 352 -10.46 9.89 -38.82
C LYS A 352 -10.70 11.29 -38.28
N GLY A 353 -9.71 12.15 -38.36
CA GLY A 353 -9.77 13.55 -37.97
C GLY A 353 -8.38 14.16 -37.95
N GLU A 354 -8.30 15.47 -37.86
CA GLU A 354 -7.03 16.18 -37.81
C GLU A 354 -6.18 15.76 -36.59
N LYS A 355 -4.86 15.99 -36.68
CA LYS A 355 -3.96 15.72 -35.53
C LYS A 355 -4.31 16.69 -34.40
N GLY A 356 -4.48 16.17 -33.19
CA GLY A 356 -4.82 16.99 -32.02
C GLY A 356 -6.31 17.26 -31.82
N ILE A 357 -7.21 16.80 -32.74
CA ILE A 357 -8.66 17.03 -32.64
C ILE A 357 -9.33 16.36 -31.42
N GLY A 358 -8.68 15.40 -30.77
CA GLY A 358 -9.24 14.71 -29.59
C GLY A 358 -9.60 13.25 -29.79
N LYS A 359 -9.08 12.56 -30.81
CA LYS A 359 -9.35 11.13 -31.08
C LYS A 359 -8.99 10.23 -29.89
N THR A 360 -7.78 10.37 -29.34
CA THR A 360 -7.35 9.64 -28.13
C THR A 360 -8.20 10.01 -26.91
N THR A 361 -8.65 11.27 -26.81
CA THR A 361 -9.56 11.72 -25.75
C THR A 361 -10.92 11.04 -25.86
N PHE A 362 -11.41 10.81 -27.08
CA PHE A 362 -12.62 10.04 -27.30
C PHE A 362 -12.47 8.57 -26.84
N PHE A 363 -11.35 7.90 -27.11
CA PHE A 363 -11.10 6.57 -26.58
C PHE A 363 -11.06 6.56 -25.05
N LYS A 364 -10.43 7.56 -24.43
CA LYS A 364 -10.42 7.70 -22.97
C LYS A 364 -11.84 7.90 -22.42
N ALA A 365 -12.69 8.65 -23.11
CA ALA A 365 -14.10 8.79 -22.72
C ALA A 365 -14.86 7.46 -22.78
N ILE A 366 -14.65 6.63 -23.81
CA ILE A 366 -15.22 5.27 -23.91
C ILE A 366 -14.72 4.38 -22.75
N LEU A 367 -13.48 4.56 -22.32
CA LEU A 367 -12.89 3.84 -21.18
C LEU A 367 -13.37 4.37 -19.82
N GLY A 368 -14.27 5.36 -19.80
CA GLY A 368 -14.83 5.92 -18.57
C GLY A 368 -13.84 6.78 -17.77
N ASP A 369 -12.85 7.42 -18.43
CA ASP A 369 -11.95 8.35 -17.78
C ASP A 369 -12.71 9.56 -17.26
N LYS A 370 -12.78 9.69 -15.94
CA LYS A 370 -13.54 10.75 -15.25
C LYS A 370 -12.97 12.16 -15.42
N ASN A 371 -11.73 12.28 -15.90
CA ASN A 371 -11.15 13.60 -16.18
C ASN A 371 -11.59 14.14 -17.54
N ILE A 372 -12.27 13.36 -18.33
CA ILE A 372 -12.82 13.81 -19.60
C ILE A 372 -14.23 14.36 -19.35
N ASP A 373 -14.35 15.69 -19.45
CA ASP A 373 -15.64 16.37 -19.34
C ASP A 373 -16.36 16.29 -20.69
N TYR A 374 -17.54 15.65 -20.70
CA TYR A 374 -18.37 15.55 -21.89
C TYR A 374 -19.86 15.56 -21.52
N SER A 375 -20.67 16.08 -22.46
CA SER A 375 -22.13 15.94 -22.48
C SER A 375 -22.55 14.87 -23.47
N GLY A 376 -23.79 14.40 -23.39
CA GLY A 376 -24.27 13.25 -24.16
C GLY A 376 -24.04 11.93 -23.42
N LYS A 377 -24.17 10.80 -24.14
CA LYS A 377 -24.10 9.45 -23.58
C LYS A 377 -23.19 8.55 -24.39
N ILE A 378 -22.40 7.74 -23.71
CA ILE A 378 -21.67 6.61 -24.27
C ILE A 378 -22.21 5.35 -23.57
N ILE A 379 -22.84 4.47 -24.34
CA ILE A 379 -23.52 3.30 -23.81
C ILE A 379 -22.80 2.05 -24.30
N LEU A 380 -22.34 1.22 -23.36
CA LEU A 380 -21.70 -0.07 -23.62
C LEU A 380 -22.67 -1.19 -23.20
N TYR A 381 -23.09 -2.02 -24.12
CA TYR A 381 -24.07 -3.09 -23.87
C TYR A 381 -25.26 -2.65 -23.01
N GLY A 382 -25.86 -1.50 -23.34
CA GLY A 382 -27.04 -0.96 -22.65
C GLY A 382 -26.77 -0.16 -21.39
N ARG A 383 -25.52 -0.02 -20.93
CA ARG A 383 -25.15 0.75 -19.74
C ARG A 383 -24.28 1.96 -20.08
N ASP A 384 -24.57 3.11 -19.47
CA ASP A 384 -23.73 4.30 -19.62
C ASP A 384 -22.35 4.04 -19.00
N VAL A 385 -21.28 4.36 -19.74
CA VAL A 385 -19.89 4.15 -19.28
C VAL A 385 -19.55 5.00 -18.04
N LYS A 386 -20.22 6.14 -17.82
CA LYS A 386 -20.09 6.93 -16.58
C LYS A 386 -20.53 6.19 -15.32
N GLU A 387 -21.49 5.28 -15.48
CA GLU A 387 -22.05 4.45 -14.40
C GLU A 387 -21.35 3.10 -14.31
N GLY A 388 -20.57 2.73 -15.32
CA GLY A 388 -19.85 1.47 -15.39
C GLY A 388 -18.66 1.43 -14.43
N SER A 389 -18.52 0.32 -13.66
CA SER A 389 -17.28 0.06 -12.95
C SER A 389 -16.15 -0.29 -13.92
N ARG A 390 -14.87 -0.13 -13.49
CA ARG A 390 -13.73 -0.57 -14.29
C ARG A 390 -13.83 -2.06 -14.66
N ASN A 391 -14.27 -2.90 -13.72
CA ASN A 391 -14.47 -4.32 -13.96
C ASN A 391 -15.49 -4.57 -15.06
N TYR A 392 -16.55 -3.75 -15.13
CA TYR A 392 -17.53 -3.81 -16.21
C TYR A 392 -16.89 -3.46 -17.56
N LEU A 393 -16.17 -2.35 -17.65
CA LEU A 393 -15.53 -1.90 -18.90
C LEU A 393 -14.46 -2.88 -19.37
N SER A 394 -13.57 -3.31 -18.48
CA SER A 394 -12.48 -4.25 -18.77
C SER A 394 -12.96 -5.65 -19.17
N LYS A 395 -14.21 -5.99 -18.86
CA LYS A 395 -14.83 -7.24 -19.32
C LYS A 395 -15.03 -7.27 -20.83
N TYR A 396 -15.33 -6.13 -21.43
CA TYR A 396 -15.73 -6.03 -22.84
C TYR A 396 -14.70 -5.34 -23.72
N ILE A 397 -13.86 -4.47 -23.19
CA ILE A 397 -12.93 -3.63 -23.94
C ILE A 397 -11.47 -4.03 -23.66
N ALA A 398 -10.68 -4.19 -24.72
CA ALA A 398 -9.22 -4.14 -24.68
C ALA A 398 -8.76 -2.85 -25.36
N TYR A 399 -7.77 -2.19 -24.77
CA TYR A 399 -7.24 -0.91 -25.27
C TYR A 399 -5.73 -0.97 -25.46
N MET A 400 -5.29 -0.58 -26.63
CA MET A 400 -3.90 -0.29 -26.95
C MET A 400 -3.76 1.21 -27.15
N GLN A 401 -3.02 1.87 -26.28
CA GLN A 401 -2.69 3.31 -26.42
C GLN A 401 -1.44 3.48 -27.30
N GLN A 402 -1.25 4.67 -27.87
CA GLN A 402 -0.13 5.00 -28.76
C GLN A 402 1.22 4.64 -28.16
N ASP A 403 1.49 5.05 -26.90
CA ASP A 403 2.72 4.76 -26.15
C ASP A 403 2.44 3.74 -25.04
N SER A 404 1.92 2.57 -25.40
CA SER A 404 1.61 1.53 -24.42
C SER A 404 2.87 1.02 -23.71
N PRO A 405 2.91 1.08 -22.37
CA PRO A 405 4.00 0.45 -21.62
C PRO A 405 3.92 -1.07 -21.77
N ILE A 406 5.07 -1.71 -21.91
CA ILE A 406 5.19 -3.16 -21.86
C ILE A 406 5.40 -3.57 -20.40
N ILE A 407 4.82 -4.70 -20.02
CA ILE A 407 5.03 -5.30 -18.71
C ILE A 407 6.34 -6.08 -18.76
N ASP A 408 7.32 -5.70 -17.94
CA ASP A 408 8.57 -6.44 -17.81
C ASP A 408 8.29 -7.84 -17.26
N GLY A 409 8.81 -8.86 -17.93
CA GLY A 409 8.58 -10.25 -17.52
C GLY A 409 8.78 -11.23 -18.67
N ASP A 410 8.68 -12.53 -18.37
CA ASP A 410 8.57 -13.54 -19.42
C ASP A 410 7.20 -13.47 -20.09
N LEU A 411 7.17 -13.63 -21.42
CA LEU A 411 5.95 -13.47 -22.19
C LEU A 411 4.85 -14.45 -21.78
N LYS A 412 5.22 -15.68 -21.43
CA LYS A 412 4.28 -16.71 -20.98
C LYS A 412 3.51 -16.29 -19.73
N THR A 413 4.22 -15.76 -18.72
CA THR A 413 3.60 -15.22 -17.50
C THR A 413 2.75 -14.00 -17.82
N VAL A 414 3.22 -13.07 -18.65
CA VAL A 414 2.45 -11.89 -19.03
C VAL A 414 1.15 -12.27 -19.72
N PHE A 415 1.18 -13.14 -20.73
CA PHE A 415 0.01 -13.63 -21.43
C PHE A 415 -0.98 -14.35 -20.50
N THR A 416 -0.48 -15.19 -19.60
CA THR A 416 -1.30 -15.91 -18.60
C THR A 416 -1.98 -14.94 -17.64
N ASN A 417 -1.30 -13.87 -17.22
CA ASN A 417 -1.88 -12.82 -16.39
C ASN A 417 -2.98 -12.02 -17.11
N LEU A 418 -2.85 -11.81 -18.43
CA LEU A 418 -3.88 -11.14 -19.23
C LEU A 418 -5.13 -12.01 -19.41
N ARG A 419 -4.94 -13.34 -19.60
CA ARG A 419 -6.02 -14.32 -19.74
C ARG A 419 -5.56 -15.68 -19.23
N ALA A 420 -6.03 -16.07 -18.05
CA ALA A 420 -5.64 -17.34 -17.40
C ALA A 420 -5.94 -18.61 -18.23
N SER A 421 -6.89 -18.55 -19.16
CA SER A 421 -7.28 -19.69 -20.03
C SER A 421 -6.52 -19.75 -21.35
N ILE A 422 -5.54 -18.87 -21.60
CA ILE A 422 -4.78 -18.85 -22.86
C ILE A 422 -3.84 -20.05 -22.94
N THR A 423 -3.85 -20.74 -24.08
CA THR A 423 -2.92 -21.85 -24.34
C THR A 423 -1.60 -21.34 -24.95
N GLU A 424 -0.55 -22.12 -24.83
CA GLU A 424 0.75 -21.78 -25.42
C GLU A 424 0.69 -21.68 -26.95
N GLU A 425 -0.11 -22.54 -27.59
CA GLU A 425 -0.36 -22.49 -29.04
C GLU A 425 -1.07 -21.18 -29.45
N GLU A 426 -2.05 -20.73 -28.66
CA GLU A 426 -2.71 -19.43 -28.89
C GLU A 426 -1.73 -18.26 -28.72
N MET A 427 -0.83 -18.30 -27.72
CA MET A 427 0.20 -17.27 -27.52
C MET A 427 1.11 -17.17 -28.75
N ILE A 428 1.60 -18.31 -29.24
CA ILE A 428 2.45 -18.38 -30.45
C ILE A 428 1.70 -17.85 -31.67
N ASN A 429 0.45 -18.24 -31.85
CA ASN A 429 -0.36 -17.76 -32.98
C ASN A 429 -0.60 -16.25 -32.91
N ILE A 430 -0.81 -15.68 -31.73
CA ILE A 430 -0.93 -14.24 -31.54
C ILE A 430 0.39 -13.54 -31.89
N LEU A 431 1.55 -14.02 -31.40
CA LEU A 431 2.85 -13.45 -31.72
C LEU A 431 3.12 -13.44 -33.25
N LYS A 432 2.84 -14.54 -33.92
CA LYS A 432 2.93 -14.64 -35.39
C LYS A 432 2.01 -13.64 -36.09
N SER A 433 0.79 -13.49 -35.60
CA SER A 433 -0.22 -12.62 -36.21
C SER A 433 0.12 -11.13 -36.13
N VAL A 434 1.00 -10.74 -35.24
CA VAL A 434 1.53 -9.36 -35.13
C VAL A 434 2.95 -9.22 -35.64
N ALA A 435 3.43 -10.15 -36.47
CA ALA A 435 4.75 -10.15 -37.09
C ALA A 435 5.93 -10.17 -36.08
N ILE A 436 5.76 -10.75 -34.90
CA ILE A 436 6.86 -10.98 -33.96
C ILE A 436 7.54 -12.28 -34.34
N VAL A 437 8.86 -12.22 -34.54
CA VAL A 437 9.71 -13.37 -34.84
C VAL A 437 10.76 -13.59 -33.75
N PRO A 438 11.08 -14.84 -33.39
CA PRO A 438 12.01 -15.16 -32.30
C PRO A 438 13.39 -14.54 -32.48
N ASP A 439 13.93 -14.51 -33.72
CA ASP A 439 15.27 -13.98 -34.02
C ASP A 439 15.46 -12.52 -33.60
N GLU A 440 14.39 -11.70 -33.63
CA GLU A 440 14.44 -10.30 -33.18
C GLU A 440 14.73 -10.18 -31.67
N PHE A 441 14.48 -11.24 -30.93
CA PHE A 441 14.69 -11.33 -29.49
C PHE A 441 15.84 -12.28 -29.12
N GLN A 442 16.66 -12.69 -30.12
CA GLN A 442 17.78 -13.62 -29.95
C GLN A 442 17.33 -14.99 -29.41
N CYS A 443 16.17 -15.46 -29.85
CA CYS A 443 15.61 -16.76 -29.53
C CYS A 443 15.59 -17.67 -30.77
N SER A 444 15.79 -18.98 -30.59
CA SER A 444 15.80 -19.98 -31.67
C SER A 444 14.39 -20.31 -32.17
N ASP A 445 13.40 -20.26 -31.28
CA ASP A 445 12.02 -20.57 -31.58
C ASP A 445 11.03 -19.80 -30.67
N TYR A 446 9.70 -19.98 -30.91
CA TYR A 446 8.67 -19.31 -30.15
C TYR A 446 8.54 -19.81 -28.71
N HIS A 447 8.91 -21.05 -28.41
CA HIS A 447 8.88 -21.57 -27.03
C HIS A 447 9.94 -20.88 -26.18
N GLU A 448 11.15 -20.76 -26.70
CA GLU A 448 12.21 -19.99 -26.05
C GLU A 448 11.81 -18.52 -25.88
N LEU A 449 11.15 -17.92 -26.89
CA LEU A 449 10.66 -16.54 -26.82
C LEU A 449 9.59 -16.36 -25.73
N LEU A 450 8.71 -17.32 -25.51
CA LEU A 450 7.71 -17.28 -24.47
C LEU A 450 8.32 -17.28 -23.05
N ASP A 451 9.40 -18.00 -22.85
CA ASP A 451 10.13 -18.06 -21.58
C ASP A 451 11.16 -16.91 -21.42
N ARG A 452 11.37 -16.10 -22.48
CA ARG A 452 12.30 -14.98 -22.48
C ARG A 452 11.77 -13.82 -21.64
N PHE A 453 12.63 -13.34 -20.72
CA PHE A 453 12.35 -12.12 -19.97
C PHE A 453 12.55 -10.88 -20.86
N ILE A 454 11.48 -10.14 -21.08
CA ILE A 454 11.47 -8.92 -21.89
C ILE A 454 11.47 -7.72 -20.95
N GLU A 455 12.39 -6.78 -21.19
CA GLU A 455 12.47 -5.49 -20.51
C GLU A 455 12.08 -4.38 -21.49
N GLN A 456 11.18 -3.49 -21.08
CA GLN A 456 10.67 -2.40 -21.93
C GLN A 456 11.80 -1.55 -22.53
N ASP A 457 12.82 -1.24 -21.74
CA ASP A 457 13.91 -0.35 -22.13
C ASP A 457 14.91 -1.00 -23.09
N LYS A 458 14.82 -2.32 -23.31
CA LYS A 458 15.75 -3.09 -24.18
C LYS A 458 15.15 -3.45 -25.54
N ILE A 459 13.92 -3.07 -25.82
CA ILE A 459 13.24 -3.37 -27.07
C ILE A 459 13.03 -2.14 -27.94
N SER A 460 13.03 -2.32 -29.26
CA SER A 460 12.73 -1.24 -30.20
C SER A 460 11.28 -0.78 -30.11
N GLU A 461 10.99 0.40 -30.62
CA GLU A 461 9.65 0.97 -30.61
C GLU A 461 8.65 0.12 -31.42
N GLY A 462 9.08 -0.38 -32.58
CA GLY A 462 8.27 -1.31 -33.39
C GLY A 462 8.02 -2.66 -32.68
N GLN A 463 9.02 -3.22 -31.97
CA GLN A 463 8.81 -4.42 -31.15
C GLN A 463 7.83 -4.17 -30.01
N ARG A 464 7.97 -3.02 -29.32
CA ARG A 464 7.06 -2.60 -28.25
C ARG A 464 5.63 -2.46 -28.76
N GLN A 465 5.45 -1.84 -29.91
CA GLN A 465 4.13 -1.66 -30.52
C GLN A 465 3.47 -3.00 -30.88
N ARG A 466 4.22 -3.92 -31.51
CA ARG A 466 3.73 -5.26 -31.86
C ARG A 466 3.40 -6.08 -30.61
N LEU A 467 4.23 -6.04 -29.58
CA LEU A 467 3.93 -6.70 -28.28
C LEU A 467 2.69 -6.10 -27.62
N SER A 468 2.52 -4.77 -27.63
CA SER A 468 1.33 -4.12 -27.11
C SER A 468 0.05 -4.56 -27.81
N LEU A 469 0.12 -4.70 -29.14
CA LEU A 469 -0.99 -5.25 -29.93
C LEU A 469 -1.25 -6.72 -29.58
N ALA A 470 -0.19 -7.54 -29.44
CA ALA A 470 -0.31 -8.92 -29.00
C ALA A 470 -1.03 -9.05 -27.65
N TYR A 471 -0.72 -8.18 -26.70
CA TYR A 471 -1.38 -8.14 -25.39
C TYR A 471 -2.86 -7.79 -25.51
N ALA A 472 -3.21 -6.79 -26.33
CA ALA A 472 -4.59 -6.42 -26.56
C ALA A 472 -5.41 -7.58 -27.21
N LEU A 473 -4.81 -8.31 -28.14
CA LEU A 473 -5.43 -9.49 -28.77
C LEU A 473 -5.57 -10.65 -27.77
N ALA A 474 -4.56 -10.88 -26.92
CA ALA A 474 -4.56 -11.94 -25.91
C ALA A 474 -5.67 -11.79 -24.88
N MET A 475 -6.07 -10.57 -24.55
CA MET A 475 -7.21 -10.28 -23.64
C MET A 475 -8.53 -10.83 -24.16
N ASN A 476 -8.65 -11.10 -25.45
CA ASN A 476 -9.81 -11.69 -26.13
C ASN A 476 -11.16 -11.01 -25.82
N LYS A 477 -11.19 -9.67 -25.86
CA LYS A 477 -12.39 -8.87 -25.58
C LYS A 477 -13.28 -8.69 -26.82
N SER A 478 -14.55 -8.31 -26.60
CA SER A 478 -15.52 -8.10 -27.67
C SER A 478 -15.26 -6.82 -28.48
N ILE A 479 -14.65 -5.81 -27.84
CA ILE A 479 -14.30 -4.52 -28.44
C ILE A 479 -12.80 -4.29 -28.28
N LEU A 480 -12.14 -3.93 -29.37
CA LEU A 480 -10.74 -3.52 -29.38
C LEU A 480 -10.67 -2.04 -29.74
N LEU A 481 -10.04 -1.24 -28.89
CA LEU A 481 -9.70 0.15 -29.15
C LEU A 481 -8.19 0.23 -29.40
N LEU A 482 -7.78 0.62 -30.58
CA LEU A 482 -6.39 0.64 -31.02
C LEU A 482 -5.99 2.04 -31.47
N ASP A 483 -5.05 2.66 -30.72
CA ASP A 483 -4.55 4.01 -31.04
C ASP A 483 -3.23 3.91 -31.78
N GLU A 484 -3.25 4.23 -33.08
CA GLU A 484 -2.14 4.15 -34.02
C GLU A 484 -1.36 2.82 -34.02
N PRO A 485 -2.01 1.65 -34.22
CA PRO A 485 -1.37 0.34 -34.04
C PRO A 485 -0.28 0.01 -35.07
N THR A 486 -0.10 0.82 -36.10
CA THR A 486 0.83 0.58 -37.23
C THR A 486 1.87 1.68 -37.43
N SER A 487 1.93 2.71 -36.57
CA SER A 487 2.72 3.92 -36.79
C SER A 487 4.25 3.71 -36.85
N HIS A 488 4.78 2.72 -36.12
CA HIS A 488 6.23 2.45 -36.04
C HIS A 488 6.64 1.11 -36.68
N LEU A 489 5.78 0.59 -37.57
CA LEU A 489 6.03 -0.68 -38.24
C LEU A 489 6.65 -0.49 -39.63
N ASP A 490 7.55 -1.39 -40.01
CA ASP A 490 7.99 -1.54 -41.39
C ASP A 490 6.84 -2.04 -42.30
N SER A 491 7.00 -1.92 -43.60
CA SER A 491 5.93 -2.24 -44.56
C SER A 491 5.46 -3.70 -44.50
N VAL A 492 6.35 -4.65 -44.22
CA VAL A 492 6.01 -6.09 -44.15
C VAL A 492 5.23 -6.40 -42.87
N SER A 493 5.72 -5.94 -41.72
CA SER A 493 5.00 -6.09 -40.44
C SER A 493 3.65 -5.40 -40.47
N LYS A 494 3.57 -4.25 -41.12
CA LYS A 494 2.33 -3.49 -41.27
C LYS A 494 1.28 -4.25 -42.06
N GLU A 495 1.62 -4.86 -43.19
CA GLU A 495 0.70 -5.65 -44.02
C GLU A 495 0.15 -6.85 -43.20
N ILE A 496 1.01 -7.57 -42.47
CA ILE A 496 0.60 -8.70 -41.62
C ILE A 496 -0.38 -8.24 -40.52
N VAL A 497 -0.11 -7.10 -39.87
CA VAL A 497 -0.96 -6.55 -38.80
C VAL A 497 -2.32 -6.12 -39.38
N ILE A 498 -2.36 -5.45 -40.53
CA ILE A 498 -3.59 -5.04 -41.19
C ILE A 498 -4.45 -6.28 -41.57
N ASP A 499 -3.84 -7.32 -42.13
CA ASP A 499 -4.53 -8.57 -42.44
C ASP A 499 -5.09 -9.24 -41.18
N THR A 500 -4.33 -9.23 -40.10
CA THR A 500 -4.75 -9.73 -38.79
C THR A 500 -5.95 -8.95 -38.24
N LEU A 501 -5.92 -7.62 -38.27
CA LEU A 501 -7.02 -6.78 -37.79
C LEU A 501 -8.27 -6.96 -38.64
N ASN A 502 -8.14 -7.15 -39.97
CA ASN A 502 -9.23 -7.50 -40.84
C ASN A 502 -9.87 -8.87 -40.53
N LYS A 503 -9.04 -9.88 -40.14
CA LYS A 503 -9.56 -11.18 -39.70
C LYS A 503 -10.28 -11.07 -38.35
N VAL A 504 -9.68 -10.38 -37.38
CA VAL A 504 -10.25 -10.19 -36.04
C VAL A 504 -11.56 -9.39 -36.10
N SER A 505 -11.67 -8.42 -36.99
CA SER A 505 -12.87 -7.60 -37.13
C SER A 505 -14.11 -8.38 -37.61
N LYS A 506 -13.94 -9.57 -38.17
CA LYS A 506 -15.09 -10.46 -38.53
C LYS A 506 -15.79 -11.01 -37.29
N GLU A 507 -15.08 -11.12 -36.17
CA GLU A 507 -15.56 -11.69 -34.91
C GLU A 507 -15.80 -10.65 -33.83
N LYS A 508 -15.17 -9.47 -33.92
CA LYS A 508 -15.15 -8.42 -32.88
C LYS A 508 -15.36 -7.05 -33.51
N ALA A 509 -15.74 -6.08 -32.66
CA ALA A 509 -15.71 -4.67 -33.04
C ALA A 509 -14.29 -4.12 -32.82
N VAL A 510 -13.65 -3.68 -33.88
CA VAL A 510 -12.28 -3.12 -33.84
C VAL A 510 -12.34 -1.65 -34.24
N LEU A 511 -12.07 -0.76 -33.29
CA LEU A 511 -12.01 0.68 -33.52
C LEU A 511 -10.53 1.09 -33.58
N ILE A 512 -10.14 1.71 -34.68
CA ILE A 512 -8.75 2.10 -34.92
C ILE A 512 -8.67 3.60 -35.15
N ILE A 513 -7.79 4.29 -34.41
CA ILE A 513 -7.31 5.60 -34.76
C ILE A 513 -6.06 5.37 -35.63
N SER A 514 -6.09 5.80 -36.88
CA SER A 514 -4.94 5.69 -37.78
C SER A 514 -4.93 6.80 -38.83
N HIS A 515 -3.72 7.22 -39.18
CA HIS A 515 -3.45 8.10 -40.31
C HIS A 515 -3.04 7.33 -41.57
N ASP A 516 -2.96 6.00 -41.51
CA ASP A 516 -2.54 5.16 -42.61
C ASP A 516 -3.59 5.09 -43.73
N THR A 517 -3.11 5.29 -44.97
CA THR A 517 -3.97 5.26 -46.16
C THR A 517 -4.47 3.86 -46.50
N GLU A 518 -3.82 2.81 -46.04
CA GLU A 518 -4.15 1.41 -46.31
C GLU A 518 -5.46 0.98 -45.63
N PHE A 519 -5.85 1.65 -44.55
CA PHE A 519 -7.17 1.48 -43.92
C PHE A 519 -8.30 2.25 -44.63
N ILE A 520 -8.00 3.02 -45.70
CA ILE A 520 -8.97 3.91 -46.37
C ILE A 520 -10.07 3.12 -47.13
N ASN A 521 -9.80 1.89 -47.51
CA ASN A 521 -10.74 1.08 -48.27
C ASN A 521 -11.81 0.35 -47.42
N THR A 522 -11.85 0.59 -46.10
CA THR A 522 -12.87 0.03 -45.21
C THR A 522 -14.17 0.85 -45.29
N LYS A 523 -15.31 0.14 -45.34
CA LYS A 523 -16.62 0.76 -45.53
C LYS A 523 -17.11 1.62 -44.36
N ASP A 524 -16.57 1.44 -43.17
CA ASP A 524 -17.05 2.09 -41.96
C ASP A 524 -16.02 3.07 -41.41
N CYS A 525 -15.97 4.28 -41.99
CA CYS A 525 -15.17 5.39 -41.49
C CYS A 525 -16.01 6.30 -40.60
N ILE A 526 -15.50 6.56 -39.37
CA ILE A 526 -16.07 7.52 -38.42
C ILE A 526 -15.23 8.78 -38.50
N PHE A 527 -15.83 9.88 -38.97
CA PHE A 527 -15.15 11.17 -39.02
C PHE A 527 -15.41 11.95 -37.74
N ILE A 528 -14.33 12.51 -37.18
CA ILE A 528 -14.36 13.40 -36.03
C ILE A 528 -13.97 14.80 -36.52
N TYR A 529 -14.84 15.78 -36.31
CA TYR A 529 -14.68 17.17 -36.76
C TYR A 529 -14.50 18.12 -35.59
#